data_196c867b7a7c1d33895c6b418c6ba513
#
_entry.id   196c867b7a7c1d33895c6b418c6ba513
#
_cell.length_a   1.000
_cell.length_b   1.000
_cell.length_c   1.000
_cell.angle_alpha   90.00
_cell.angle_beta   90.00
_cell.angle_gamma   90.00
#
_symmetry.space_group_name_H-M   'P 1'
#
loop_
_entity.id
_entity.type
_entity.pdbx_description
1 polymer ?
#
loop_
_entity_poly.entity_id
_entity_poly.type
_entity_poly.pdbx_seq_one_letter_code
_entity_poly.pdbx_strand_id
1 'polypeptide(L)'
;MDVSQFTSEHRPTDSDEQFQLENKYLLDVAVDGSVVAKAGSMVAFTGDLSFTGSASAEGGITGFLKEAATGEGTPVMTVEGHGDVYLADQQKKIQVLHLGADDAITVNGEDVLAFEDRVKYEISTIDSLAGSFAGGFTNVYLEGPGTVAITTHGDPVVLEPPVSTDPSATVAWSGVSPDVKMNTNLSDMVGQESGERFQMNFDGAGGFVVVQPHEEL
;
A
#
# COMPACT_ATOMS: atom_id res chain seq x y z
N MET A 1 -22.03 26.75 -11.51
CA MET A 1 -20.56 26.94 -11.37
C MET A 1 -20.04 27.34 -12.75
N ASP A 2 -19.35 28.44 -12.86
CA ASP A 2 -18.63 28.81 -14.09
C ASP A 2 -17.20 28.27 -14.08
N VAL A 3 -16.47 28.38 -15.21
CA VAL A 3 -15.12 27.84 -15.35
C VAL A 3 -14.14 28.51 -14.38
N SER A 4 -14.27 29.81 -14.14
CA SER A 4 -13.39 30.54 -13.24
C SER A 4 -13.55 30.09 -11.78
N GLN A 5 -14.80 29.87 -11.35
CA GLN A 5 -15.11 29.35 -10.03
C GLN A 5 -14.60 27.92 -9.90
N PHE A 6 -14.86 27.06 -10.90
CA PHE A 6 -14.36 25.68 -10.89
C PHE A 6 -12.83 25.61 -10.73
N THR A 7 -12.10 26.39 -11.55
CA THR A 7 -10.63 26.39 -11.50
C THR A 7 -10.07 26.96 -10.20
N SER A 8 -10.75 27.91 -9.56
CA SER A 8 -10.30 28.47 -8.28
C SER A 8 -10.54 27.52 -7.11
N GLU A 9 -11.64 26.77 -7.13
CA GLU A 9 -12.00 25.83 -6.06
C GLU A 9 -11.24 24.50 -6.11
N HIS A 10 -10.62 24.17 -7.26
CA HIS A 10 -9.92 22.90 -7.47
C HIS A 10 -8.44 23.07 -7.80
N ARG A 11 -7.83 24.15 -7.32
CA ARG A 11 -6.37 24.31 -7.37
C ARG A 11 -5.73 23.41 -6.34
N PRO A 12 -4.49 22.92 -6.60
CA PRO A 12 -3.70 22.24 -5.58
C PRO A 12 -3.60 23.07 -4.31
N THR A 13 -3.52 22.37 -3.19
CA THR A 13 -3.34 22.98 -1.87
C THR A 13 -1.91 23.53 -1.78
N ASP A 14 -1.78 24.80 -1.41
CA ASP A 14 -0.47 25.40 -1.13
C ASP A 14 -0.01 24.94 0.27
N SER A 15 0.96 24.04 0.33
CA SER A 15 1.47 23.40 1.56
C SER A 15 2.98 23.24 1.51
N ASP A 16 3.62 23.35 2.68
CA ASP A 16 5.04 23.04 2.87
C ASP A 16 5.28 21.55 3.20
N GLU A 17 4.22 20.75 3.29
CA GLU A 17 4.32 19.32 3.58
C GLU A 17 4.72 18.55 2.31
N GLN A 18 5.69 17.64 2.44
CA GLN A 18 6.14 16.82 1.30
C GLN A 18 5.03 15.88 0.80
N PHE A 19 4.18 15.36 1.69
CA PHE A 19 3.06 14.47 1.39
C PHE A 19 1.75 15.18 1.75
N GLN A 20 1.12 15.83 0.78
CA GLN A 20 -0.09 16.62 0.97
C GLN A 20 -1.31 15.91 0.37
N LEU A 21 -2.33 15.67 1.20
CA LEU A 21 -3.61 15.20 0.70
C LEU A 21 -4.39 16.35 0.04
N GLU A 22 -4.57 16.32 -1.26
CA GLU A 22 -5.50 17.20 -2.00
C GLU A 22 -6.96 16.87 -1.68
N ASN A 23 -7.21 15.61 -1.51
CA ASN A 23 -8.45 15.05 -1.01
C ASN A 23 -8.18 13.59 -0.59
N LYS A 24 -9.20 12.91 -0.04
CA LYS A 24 -9.05 11.53 0.44
C LYS A 24 -8.65 10.48 -0.62
N TYR A 25 -8.56 10.84 -1.89
CA TYR A 25 -8.24 9.95 -3.00
C TYR A 25 -7.06 10.42 -3.85
N LEU A 26 -6.50 11.58 -3.55
CA LEU A 26 -5.41 12.18 -4.31
C LEU A 26 -4.34 12.71 -3.36
N LEU A 27 -3.15 12.20 -3.52
CA LEU A 27 -1.93 12.63 -2.81
C LEU A 27 -1.07 13.46 -3.74
N ASP A 28 -0.68 14.63 -3.31
CA ASP A 28 0.40 15.43 -3.89
C ASP A 28 1.68 15.14 -3.11
N VAL A 29 2.75 14.81 -3.82
CA VAL A 29 4.08 14.56 -3.24
C VAL A 29 5.07 15.51 -3.86
N ALA A 30 5.58 16.45 -3.05
CA ALA A 30 6.68 17.34 -3.45
C ALA A 30 7.98 16.54 -3.50
N VAL A 31 8.57 16.45 -4.69
CA VAL A 31 9.84 15.75 -4.92
C VAL A 31 10.97 16.77 -5.01
N ASP A 32 11.91 16.68 -4.07
CA ASP A 32 13.19 17.38 -4.08
C ASP A 32 14.31 16.37 -3.78
N GLY A 33 14.73 15.66 -4.80
CA GLY A 33 15.59 14.50 -4.69
C GLY A 33 14.88 13.23 -5.13
N SER A 34 14.48 12.33 -4.22
CA SER A 34 13.79 11.10 -4.57
C SER A 34 12.68 10.69 -3.58
N VAL A 35 11.68 9.99 -4.11
CA VAL A 35 10.64 9.28 -3.34
C VAL A 35 10.35 7.94 -4.01
N VAL A 36 9.82 7.01 -3.23
CA VAL A 36 9.37 5.72 -3.75
C VAL A 36 7.85 5.73 -3.82
N ALA A 37 7.28 5.27 -4.93
CA ALA A 37 5.84 5.22 -5.14
C ALA A 37 5.40 3.90 -5.77
N LYS A 38 4.14 3.52 -5.58
CA LYS A 38 3.52 2.39 -6.26
C LYS A 38 3.51 2.63 -7.77
N ALA A 39 3.95 1.66 -8.50
CA ALA A 39 3.94 1.75 -9.95
C ALA A 39 2.51 1.78 -10.51
N GLY A 40 2.29 2.69 -11.46
CA GLY A 40 0.97 2.89 -12.05
C GLY A 40 0.03 3.77 -11.21
N SER A 41 0.47 4.28 -10.05
CA SER A 41 -0.33 5.19 -9.22
C SER A 41 -0.26 6.65 -9.68
N MET A 42 0.74 7.03 -10.50
CA MET A 42 0.90 8.39 -10.98
C MET A 42 -0.24 8.78 -11.92
N VAL A 43 -0.92 9.87 -11.59
CA VAL A 43 -2.02 10.44 -12.42
C VAL A 43 -1.62 11.75 -13.08
N ALA A 44 -0.69 12.51 -12.49
CA ALA A 44 -0.13 13.73 -13.06
C ALA A 44 1.24 14.03 -12.42
N PHE A 45 2.02 14.89 -13.03
CA PHE A 45 3.20 15.49 -12.41
C PHE A 45 3.51 16.86 -13.00
N THR A 46 4.28 17.66 -12.26
CA THR A 46 4.81 18.96 -12.69
C THR A 46 6.33 18.98 -12.48
N GLY A 47 7.01 19.92 -13.11
CA GLY A 47 8.47 20.06 -12.96
C GLY A 47 9.27 19.08 -13.80
N ASP A 48 10.51 18.81 -13.36
CA ASP A 48 11.47 17.93 -14.03
C ASP A 48 11.64 16.65 -13.21
N LEU A 49 10.82 15.64 -13.51
CA LEU A 49 10.78 14.36 -12.81
C LEU A 49 11.09 13.20 -13.75
N SER A 50 11.84 12.23 -13.24
CA SER A 50 12.11 10.96 -13.88
C SER A 50 11.54 9.80 -13.06
N PHE A 51 11.12 8.72 -13.75
CA PHE A 51 10.46 7.57 -13.16
C PHE A 51 11.23 6.30 -13.50
N THR A 52 11.74 5.61 -12.50
CA THR A 52 12.51 4.37 -12.68
C THR A 52 11.87 3.23 -11.89
N GLY A 53 11.44 2.17 -12.57
CA GLY A 53 10.92 0.98 -11.91
C GLY A 53 12.01 0.19 -11.21
N SER A 54 11.73 -0.37 -10.03
CA SER A 54 12.68 -1.18 -9.26
C SER A 54 12.94 -2.56 -9.88
N ALA A 55 12.14 -2.98 -10.83
CA ALA A 55 12.30 -4.24 -11.53
C ALA A 55 13.20 -4.08 -12.75
N SER A 56 14.45 -4.47 -12.56
CA SER A 56 15.48 -4.75 -13.57
C SER A 56 16.20 -3.56 -14.23
N ALA A 57 17.46 -3.45 -13.89
CA ALA A 57 18.48 -2.75 -14.67
C ALA A 57 18.62 -3.26 -16.13
N GLU A 58 17.90 -4.30 -16.53
CA GLU A 58 18.03 -4.94 -17.85
C GLU A 58 16.78 -4.86 -18.75
N GLY A 59 15.60 -4.44 -18.25
CA GLY A 59 14.33 -4.50 -19.01
C GLY A 59 13.67 -3.17 -19.36
N GLY A 60 14.10 -2.05 -18.78
CA GLY A 60 13.46 -0.74 -19.01
C GLY A 60 11.96 -0.73 -18.63
N ILE A 61 11.24 0.31 -19.07
CA ILE A 61 9.80 0.52 -18.82
C ILE A 61 8.93 -0.69 -19.22
N THR A 62 9.35 -1.49 -20.20
CA THR A 62 8.61 -2.66 -20.70
C THR A 62 8.70 -3.87 -19.77
N GLY A 63 9.81 -4.04 -19.03
CA GLY A 63 9.95 -5.09 -18.00
C GLY A 63 9.05 -4.82 -16.81
N PHE A 64 9.04 -3.58 -16.36
CA PHE A 64 8.23 -3.04 -15.29
C PHE A 64 6.71 -3.23 -15.54
N LEU A 65 6.21 -2.86 -16.71
CA LEU A 65 4.80 -3.06 -17.08
C LEU A 65 4.41 -4.55 -17.12
N LYS A 66 5.36 -5.44 -17.40
CA LYS A 66 5.11 -6.88 -17.44
C LYS A 66 4.98 -7.48 -16.05
N GLU A 67 5.79 -7.07 -15.08
CA GLU A 67 5.72 -7.53 -13.67
C GLU A 67 4.48 -6.98 -12.96
N ALA A 68 4.14 -5.71 -13.20
CA ALA A 68 2.87 -5.14 -12.75
C ALA A 68 1.64 -5.85 -13.33
N ALA A 69 1.76 -6.40 -14.54
CA ALA A 69 0.68 -7.13 -15.21
C ALA A 69 0.57 -8.61 -14.82
N THR A 70 1.63 -9.21 -14.26
CA THR A 70 1.66 -10.63 -13.87
C THR A 70 1.30 -10.85 -12.39
N GLY A 71 1.14 -9.77 -11.59
CA GLY A 71 0.82 -9.88 -10.16
C GLY A 71 1.95 -10.47 -9.31
N GLU A 72 3.17 -10.57 -9.85
CA GLU A 72 4.32 -11.08 -9.13
C GLU A 72 5.09 -9.93 -8.44
N GLY A 73 4.73 -9.62 -7.20
CA GLY A 73 5.38 -8.63 -6.35
C GLY A 73 4.66 -7.28 -6.28
N THR A 74 5.06 -6.44 -5.33
CA THR A 74 4.60 -5.04 -5.25
C THR A 74 5.47 -4.21 -6.17
N PRO A 75 4.97 -3.76 -7.32
CA PRO A 75 5.75 -2.95 -8.22
C PRO A 75 5.89 -1.55 -7.64
N VAL A 76 7.07 -1.21 -7.14
CA VAL A 76 7.43 0.15 -6.76
C VAL A 76 8.29 0.80 -7.83
N MET A 77 8.20 2.11 -7.92
CA MET A 77 9.04 2.96 -8.77
C MET A 77 9.73 4.03 -7.93
N THR A 78 10.92 4.42 -8.31
CA THR A 78 11.57 5.61 -7.80
C THR A 78 11.18 6.80 -8.67
N VAL A 79 10.77 7.88 -8.04
CA VAL A 79 10.51 9.18 -8.67
C VAL A 79 11.62 10.13 -8.23
N GLU A 80 12.38 10.65 -9.19
CA GLU A 80 13.56 11.49 -8.91
C GLU A 80 13.46 12.82 -9.65
N GLY A 81 13.94 13.88 -9.03
CA GLY A 81 14.04 15.21 -9.63
C GLY A 81 13.49 16.33 -8.75
N HIS A 82 12.89 17.34 -9.38
CA HIS A 82 12.31 18.52 -8.71
C HIS A 82 10.94 18.82 -9.31
N GLY A 83 9.91 18.79 -8.50
CA GLY A 83 8.53 19.03 -8.93
C GLY A 83 7.52 18.32 -8.02
N ASP A 84 6.29 18.20 -8.49
CA ASP A 84 5.22 17.55 -7.75
C ASP A 84 4.71 16.34 -8.53
N VAL A 85 4.47 15.23 -7.85
CA VAL A 85 3.81 14.05 -8.41
C VAL A 85 2.49 13.80 -7.71
N TYR A 86 1.42 13.68 -8.49
CA TYR A 86 0.07 13.39 -8.01
C TYR A 86 -0.20 11.91 -8.13
N LEU A 87 -0.51 11.27 -7.00
CA LEU A 87 -0.71 9.84 -6.89
C LEU A 87 -2.14 9.50 -6.47
N ALA A 88 -2.71 8.48 -7.10
CA ALA A 88 -3.99 7.90 -6.75
C ALA A 88 -4.00 6.40 -7.03
N ASP A 89 -4.82 5.63 -6.32
CA ASP A 89 -4.93 4.20 -6.51
C ASP A 89 -6.40 3.77 -6.48
N GLN A 90 -6.97 3.49 -7.65
CA GLN A 90 -8.27 2.86 -7.88
C GLN A 90 -9.42 3.34 -6.96
N GLN A 91 -9.47 4.64 -6.63
CA GLN A 91 -10.41 5.25 -5.69
C GLN A 91 -10.31 4.73 -4.24
N LYS A 92 -9.20 4.10 -3.86
CA LYS A 92 -8.88 3.81 -2.47
C LYS A 92 -8.65 5.12 -1.71
N LYS A 93 -9.04 5.18 -0.45
CA LYS A 93 -8.71 6.30 0.45
C LYS A 93 -7.25 6.25 0.85
N ILE A 94 -6.63 7.41 0.89
CA ILE A 94 -5.21 7.54 1.23
C ILE A 94 -5.08 7.91 2.71
N GLN A 95 -4.19 7.21 3.40
CA GLN A 95 -3.78 7.47 4.77
C GLN A 95 -2.31 7.84 4.78
N VAL A 96 -1.96 9.03 5.29
CA VAL A 96 -0.56 9.46 5.45
C VAL A 96 -0.14 9.22 6.90
N LEU A 97 0.94 8.48 7.08
CA LEU A 97 1.49 8.07 8.37
C LEU A 97 2.91 8.60 8.52
N HIS A 98 3.26 9.05 9.73
CA HIS A 98 4.61 9.45 10.08
C HIS A 98 5.24 8.40 10.98
N LEU A 99 6.27 7.72 10.51
CA LEU A 99 7.04 6.76 11.29
C LEU A 99 8.17 7.48 12.03
N GLY A 100 8.24 7.30 13.34
CA GLY A 100 9.40 7.68 14.13
C GLY A 100 10.60 6.75 13.89
N ALA A 101 11.74 7.03 14.55
CA ALA A 101 12.97 6.25 14.33
C ALA A 101 12.86 4.77 14.76
N ASP A 102 11.98 4.48 15.73
CA ASP A 102 11.77 3.13 16.27
C ASP A 102 10.45 2.51 15.77
N ASP A 103 9.73 3.21 14.88
CA ASP A 103 8.47 2.73 14.33
C ASP A 103 8.70 1.89 13.08
N ALA A 104 7.94 0.80 12.99
CA ALA A 104 7.89 -0.02 11.80
C ALA A 104 6.46 -0.51 11.55
N ILE A 105 6.10 -0.67 10.29
CA ILE A 105 4.80 -1.17 9.85
C ILE A 105 4.99 -2.12 8.67
N THR A 106 4.28 -3.22 8.68
CA THR A 106 4.16 -4.08 7.50
C THR A 106 2.85 -3.78 6.81
N VAL A 107 2.87 -3.55 5.51
CA VAL A 107 1.72 -3.17 4.70
C VAL A 107 1.53 -4.22 3.60
N ASN A 108 0.28 -4.59 3.33
CA ASN A 108 -0.03 -5.39 2.15
C ASN A 108 0.47 -4.65 0.90
N GLY A 109 1.13 -5.35 0.01
CA GLY A 109 1.74 -4.76 -1.17
C GLY A 109 0.78 -3.98 -2.06
N GLU A 110 -0.48 -4.42 -2.12
CA GLU A 110 -1.52 -3.70 -2.88
C GLU A 110 -1.94 -2.37 -2.24
N ASP A 111 -1.62 -2.18 -0.95
CA ASP A 111 -2.02 -1.01 -0.19
C ASP A 111 -0.89 0.01 0.05
N VAL A 112 0.33 -0.27 -0.37
CA VAL A 112 1.42 0.72 -0.35
C VAL A 112 1.23 1.70 -1.50
N LEU A 113 1.23 3.02 -1.22
CA LEU A 113 1.12 4.06 -2.24
C LEU A 113 2.43 4.78 -2.50
N ALA A 114 3.04 5.33 -1.44
CA ALA A 114 4.32 6.04 -1.55
C ALA A 114 5.02 6.13 -0.19
N PHE A 115 6.33 6.36 -0.19
CA PHE A 115 7.09 6.65 1.00
C PHE A 115 8.37 7.44 0.68
N GLU A 116 8.87 8.18 1.68
CA GLU A 116 10.13 8.88 1.57
C GLU A 116 11.30 7.91 1.35
N ASP A 117 12.31 8.30 0.59
CA ASP A 117 13.48 7.47 0.27
C ASP A 117 14.33 7.07 1.48
N ARG A 118 14.25 7.86 2.58
CA ARG A 118 14.91 7.56 3.85
C ARG A 118 14.23 6.45 4.66
N VAL A 119 12.99 6.07 4.33
CA VAL A 119 12.31 4.92 4.92
C VAL A 119 12.96 3.65 4.41
N LYS A 120 13.45 2.81 5.32
CA LYS A 120 13.97 1.50 4.94
C LYS A 120 12.80 0.59 4.59
N TYR A 121 12.95 -0.19 3.53
CA TYR A 121 11.90 -1.14 3.15
C TYR A 121 12.45 -2.49 2.72
N GLU A 122 11.64 -3.50 2.92
CA GLU A 122 11.88 -4.88 2.47
C GLU A 122 10.57 -5.45 1.91
N ILE A 123 10.64 -6.03 0.72
CA ILE A 123 9.51 -6.70 0.08
C ILE A 123 9.63 -8.19 0.34
N SER A 124 8.58 -8.80 0.88
CA SER A 124 8.53 -10.23 1.18
C SER A 124 7.21 -10.83 0.72
N THR A 125 7.24 -12.12 0.41
CA THR A 125 6.05 -12.91 0.06
C THR A 125 5.77 -13.92 1.16
N ILE A 126 4.51 -14.06 1.58
CA ILE A 126 4.12 -15.11 2.53
C ILE A 126 4.00 -16.44 1.78
N ASP A 127 5.07 -17.23 1.79
CA ASP A 127 5.17 -18.49 1.04
C ASP A 127 4.21 -19.60 1.52
N SER A 128 3.69 -19.52 2.75
CA SER A 128 2.82 -20.54 3.32
C SER A 128 1.48 -20.71 2.59
N LEU A 129 1.13 -19.77 1.73
CA LEU A 129 -0.09 -19.78 0.91
C LEU A 129 0.18 -19.94 -0.59
N ALA A 130 1.45 -19.93 -1.01
CA ALA A 130 1.87 -19.94 -2.40
C ALA A 130 1.39 -21.17 -3.22
N GLY A 131 0.93 -22.22 -2.57
CA GLY A 131 0.35 -23.39 -3.25
C GLY A 131 -1.12 -23.26 -3.64
N SER A 132 -1.83 -22.22 -3.21
CA SER A 132 -3.29 -22.15 -3.33
C SER A 132 -3.82 -20.87 -3.98
N PHE A 133 -3.02 -19.83 -4.06
CA PHE A 133 -3.35 -18.58 -4.76
C PHE A 133 -2.29 -18.30 -5.82
N ALA A 134 -2.73 -18.14 -7.07
CA ALA A 134 -1.87 -17.63 -8.13
C ALA A 134 -1.57 -16.15 -7.83
N GLY A 135 -0.40 -15.89 -7.20
CA GLY A 135 0.04 -14.53 -6.94
C GLY A 135 0.65 -14.28 -5.56
N GLY A 136 0.47 -15.12 -4.54
CA GLY A 136 1.04 -14.95 -3.20
C GLY A 136 0.71 -13.58 -2.57
N PHE A 137 0.62 -13.49 -1.24
CA PHE A 137 0.49 -12.20 -0.58
C PHE A 137 1.89 -11.56 -0.47
N THR A 138 2.10 -10.50 -1.22
CA THR A 138 3.29 -9.67 -1.09
C THR A 138 3.08 -8.65 0.01
N ASN A 139 4.09 -8.48 0.87
CA ASN A 139 4.07 -7.50 1.94
C ASN A 139 5.30 -6.61 1.84
N VAL A 140 5.14 -5.36 2.22
CA VAL A 140 6.20 -4.36 2.32
C VAL A 140 6.40 -4.00 3.78
N TYR A 141 7.54 -4.38 4.34
CA TYR A 141 7.98 -3.91 5.64
C TYR A 141 8.60 -2.53 5.48
N LEU A 142 8.16 -1.57 6.28
CA LEU A 142 8.61 -0.18 6.28
C LEU A 142 9.11 0.19 7.66
N GLU A 143 10.34 0.70 7.76
CA GLU A 143 10.99 1.14 9.01
C GLU A 143 11.36 2.61 8.90
N GLY A 144 10.91 3.41 9.87
CA GLY A 144 11.20 4.84 9.93
C GLY A 144 12.66 5.19 10.26
N PRO A 145 12.98 6.47 10.33
CA PRO A 145 12.04 7.58 10.32
C PRO A 145 11.62 8.01 8.91
N GLY A 146 10.37 8.45 8.77
CA GLY A 146 9.89 9.05 7.52
C GLY A 146 8.38 8.99 7.35
N THR A 147 7.89 9.57 6.27
CA THR A 147 6.47 9.59 5.91
C THR A 147 6.17 8.46 4.94
N VAL A 148 5.06 7.78 5.17
CA VAL A 148 4.52 6.73 4.30
C VAL A 148 3.05 7.03 4.00
N ALA A 149 2.62 6.73 2.79
CA ALA A 149 1.22 6.78 2.37
C ALA A 149 0.75 5.37 2.01
N ILE A 150 -0.36 4.97 2.60
CA ILE A 150 -1.04 3.70 2.32
C ILE A 150 -2.44 3.95 1.82
N THR A 151 -3.05 2.96 1.21
CA THR A 151 -4.41 3.04 0.68
C THR A 151 -5.35 2.07 1.36
N THR A 152 -6.63 2.42 1.41
CA THR A 152 -7.68 1.59 1.99
C THR A 152 -8.97 1.69 1.19
N HIS A 153 -9.67 0.60 1.02
CA HIS A 153 -11.06 0.63 0.58
C HIS A 153 -11.97 1.03 1.74
N GLY A 154 -12.47 2.25 1.72
CA GLY A 154 -13.29 2.79 2.82
C GLY A 154 -12.48 3.28 4.01
N ASP A 155 -13.14 3.41 5.16
CA ASP A 155 -12.49 3.81 6.42
C ASP A 155 -12.01 2.55 7.15
N PRO A 156 -10.71 2.45 7.47
CA PRO A 156 -10.18 1.26 8.13
C PRO A 156 -10.53 1.23 9.61
N VAL A 157 -10.44 0.03 10.20
CA VAL A 157 -10.51 -0.19 11.63
C VAL A 157 -9.14 -0.69 12.12
N VAL A 158 -8.69 -0.18 13.26
CA VAL A 158 -7.49 -0.64 13.94
C VAL A 158 -7.89 -1.56 15.08
N LEU A 159 -7.37 -2.78 15.06
CA LEU A 159 -7.67 -3.83 16.05
C LEU A 159 -6.40 -4.19 16.82
N GLU A 160 -6.58 -4.52 18.11
CA GLU A 160 -5.48 -5.03 18.94
C GLU A 160 -5.50 -6.56 18.97
N PRO A 161 -4.33 -7.22 18.94
CA PRO A 161 -4.24 -8.66 19.16
C PRO A 161 -4.74 -9.09 20.57
N PRO A 162 -5.31 -10.30 20.73
CA PRO A 162 -5.42 -11.33 19.70
C PRO A 162 -6.59 -11.07 18.72
N VAL A 163 -6.32 -11.17 17.43
CA VAL A 163 -7.33 -11.00 16.37
C VAL A 163 -7.05 -11.91 15.19
N SER A 164 -8.13 -12.38 14.55
CA SER A 164 -8.07 -13.12 13.29
C SER A 164 -8.73 -12.29 12.19
N THR A 165 -8.11 -12.20 11.05
CA THR A 165 -8.56 -11.38 9.92
C THR A 165 -8.55 -12.18 8.63
N ASP A 166 -9.35 -11.75 7.65
CA ASP A 166 -9.21 -12.19 6.27
C ASP A 166 -7.94 -11.56 5.67
N PRO A 167 -7.08 -12.34 5.00
CA PRO A 167 -5.87 -11.80 4.36
C PRO A 167 -6.15 -10.68 3.36
N SER A 168 -7.24 -10.78 2.59
CA SER A 168 -7.60 -9.82 1.55
C SER A 168 -8.23 -8.52 2.10
N ALA A 169 -8.65 -8.53 3.37
CA ALA A 169 -9.12 -7.35 4.10
C ALA A 169 -8.04 -6.75 5.02
N THR A 170 -6.88 -7.40 5.16
CA THR A 170 -5.80 -6.97 6.05
C THR A 170 -4.87 -6.02 5.32
N VAL A 171 -4.89 -4.75 5.71
CA VAL A 171 -4.11 -3.68 5.09
C VAL A 171 -2.69 -3.60 5.64
N ALA A 172 -2.55 -3.61 6.97
CA ALA A 172 -1.25 -3.42 7.60
C ALA A 172 -1.24 -3.92 9.06
N TRP A 173 -0.03 -4.11 9.60
CA TRP A 173 0.16 -4.44 11.02
C TRP A 173 1.52 -3.96 11.53
N SER A 174 1.63 -3.80 12.84
CA SER A 174 2.87 -3.42 13.51
C SER A 174 2.97 -4.08 14.88
N GLY A 175 4.21 -4.44 15.30
CA GLY A 175 4.50 -5.03 16.61
C GLY A 175 4.04 -6.48 16.79
N VAL A 176 3.46 -7.09 15.76
CA VAL A 176 2.99 -8.48 15.73
C VAL A 176 3.28 -9.11 14.37
N SER A 177 3.31 -10.43 14.31
CA SER A 177 3.44 -11.18 13.05
C SER A 177 2.26 -12.13 12.89
N PRO A 178 1.72 -12.27 11.68
CA PRO A 178 0.63 -13.20 11.43
C PRO A 178 1.11 -14.65 11.41
N ASP A 179 0.28 -15.54 11.97
CA ASP A 179 0.31 -16.98 11.69
C ASP A 179 -0.85 -17.28 10.73
N VAL A 180 -0.51 -17.73 9.52
CA VAL A 180 -1.52 -17.98 8.49
C VAL A 180 -1.99 -19.42 8.59
N LYS A 181 -3.29 -19.61 8.83
CA LYS A 181 -3.92 -20.93 8.96
C LYS A 181 -4.94 -21.16 7.87
N MET A 182 -4.90 -22.38 7.32
CA MET A 182 -5.98 -22.88 6.48
C MET A 182 -7.08 -23.43 7.39
N ASN A 183 -8.30 -22.94 7.23
CA ASN A 183 -9.44 -23.48 7.95
C ASN A 183 -9.83 -24.84 7.37
N THR A 184 -9.34 -25.93 7.99
CA THR A 184 -9.54 -27.33 7.53
C THR A 184 -10.67 -28.06 8.27
N ASN A 185 -11.58 -27.36 8.91
CA ASN A 185 -12.73 -28.02 9.56
C ASN A 185 -13.62 -28.66 8.51
N LEU A 186 -13.45 -29.97 8.33
CA LEU A 186 -14.25 -30.80 7.44
C LEU A 186 -15.76 -30.77 7.76
N SER A 187 -16.13 -30.35 8.97
CA SER A 187 -17.55 -30.20 9.37
C SER A 187 -18.28 -29.05 8.68
N ASP A 188 -17.54 -28.04 8.21
CA ASP A 188 -18.10 -26.88 7.53
C ASP A 188 -18.29 -27.12 6.02
N MET A 189 -17.78 -28.25 5.50
CA MET A 189 -17.93 -28.63 4.09
C MET A 189 -19.33 -29.12 3.72
N VAL A 190 -20.20 -29.33 4.69
CA VAL A 190 -21.59 -29.81 4.44
C VAL A 190 -22.58 -28.67 4.66
N GLY A 191 -22.72 -27.78 3.66
CA GLY A 191 -23.86 -26.90 3.53
C GLY A 191 -23.65 -25.38 3.69
N GLN A 192 -22.44 -24.91 3.90
CA GLN A 192 -22.12 -23.48 3.80
C GLN A 192 -20.77 -23.30 3.10
N GLU A 193 -20.81 -22.80 1.89
CA GLU A 193 -19.64 -22.17 1.26
C GLU A 193 -19.40 -20.82 1.97
N SER A 194 -18.78 -20.83 3.15
CA SER A 194 -18.07 -19.64 3.61
C SER A 194 -16.81 -19.54 2.74
N GLY A 195 -16.69 -18.50 1.94
CA GLY A 195 -15.54 -18.29 1.04
C GLY A 195 -14.19 -18.13 1.77
N GLU A 196 -14.20 -18.09 3.09
CA GLU A 196 -13.05 -17.85 3.97
C GLU A 196 -12.20 -19.12 4.16
N ARG A 197 -11.34 -19.40 3.18
CA ARG A 197 -10.42 -20.55 3.22
C ARG A 197 -9.18 -20.30 4.06
N PHE A 198 -8.80 -19.05 4.26
CA PHE A 198 -7.57 -18.65 4.93
C PHE A 198 -7.84 -17.55 5.95
N GLN A 199 -7.10 -17.58 7.05
CA GLN A 199 -7.14 -16.56 8.09
C GLN A 199 -5.73 -16.20 8.50
N MET A 200 -5.49 -14.92 8.72
CA MET A 200 -4.31 -14.41 9.39
C MET A 200 -4.61 -14.26 10.88
N ASN A 201 -3.89 -15.00 11.71
CA ASN A 201 -4.06 -14.95 13.16
C ASN A 201 -2.91 -14.14 13.76
N PHE A 202 -3.24 -13.09 14.45
CA PHE A 202 -2.30 -12.25 15.16
C PHE A 202 -2.45 -12.51 16.65
N ASP A 203 -1.48 -13.26 17.21
CA ASP A 203 -1.43 -13.60 18.62
C ASP A 203 -0.38 -12.73 19.33
N GLY A 204 -0.53 -12.52 20.63
CA GLY A 204 0.44 -11.80 21.44
C GLY A 204 -0.16 -10.60 22.17
N ALA A 205 0.70 -9.84 22.83
CA ALA A 205 0.34 -8.61 23.52
C ALA A 205 1.12 -7.44 22.91
N GLY A 206 0.42 -6.39 22.60
CA GLY A 206 0.96 -5.19 21.94
C GLY A 206 0.85 -5.26 20.41
N GLY A 207 1.17 -4.15 19.76
CA GLY A 207 0.98 -4.00 18.33
C GLY A 207 -0.47 -3.72 17.93
N PHE A 208 -0.70 -3.67 16.62
CA PHE A 208 -2.02 -3.45 16.04
C PHE A 208 -2.13 -4.06 14.64
N VAL A 209 -3.37 -4.24 14.18
CA VAL A 209 -3.71 -4.69 12.83
C VAL A 209 -4.73 -3.73 12.23
N VAL A 210 -4.49 -3.30 10.99
CA VAL A 210 -5.38 -2.42 10.22
C VAL A 210 -6.19 -3.26 9.25
N VAL A 211 -7.51 -3.16 9.32
CA VAL A 211 -8.44 -3.92 8.50
C VAL A 211 -9.36 -2.96 7.75
N GLN A 212 -9.60 -3.22 6.48
CA GLN A 212 -10.52 -2.45 5.65
C GLN A 212 -11.86 -3.18 5.47
N PRO A 213 -13.00 -2.44 5.23
CA PRO A 213 -14.32 -3.04 5.04
C PRO A 213 -14.51 -3.54 3.59
N HIS A 214 -13.51 -4.20 3.04
CA HIS A 214 -13.48 -4.73 1.67
C HIS A 214 -12.49 -5.87 1.58
N GLU A 215 -12.85 -6.91 0.85
CA GLU A 215 -11.96 -8.01 0.48
C GLU A 215 -11.40 -7.75 -0.92
N GLU A 216 -10.09 -7.66 -1.05
CA GLU A 216 -9.41 -7.56 -2.34
C GLU A 216 -9.31 -8.95 -2.97
N LEU A 217 -9.82 -9.10 -4.20
CA LEU A 217 -9.90 -10.37 -4.93
C LEU A 217 -8.74 -10.52 -5.90
#